data_5c9df001caad7397af236e8912a3e79d
#
_entry.id   5c9df001caad7397af236e8912a3e79d
#
_cell.length_a   1.000
_cell.length_b   1.000
_cell.length_c   1.000
_cell.angle_alpha   90.00
_cell.angle_beta   90.00
_cell.angle_gamma   90.00
#
_symmetry.space_group_name_H-M   'P 1'
#
loop_
_entity.id
_entity.type
_entity.pdbx_description
1 polymer ?
#
loop_
_entity_poly.entity_id
_entity_poly.type
_entity_poly.pdbx_seq_one_letter_code
_entity_poly.pdbx_strand_id
1 'polypeptide(L)'
;MKLSKTVLILLAGAMVFAQDDFPIKDFTRSPTEHIINRIDDPFVVRSVSGVVTLHHQAEPLAGVLLEIEGQGTDKRLRKSISDESGRFHIRGVPSGTYYFKATRNGFQSVIGTLIVSRKAPKGSAVKIEMHVGV
;
A
#
# COMPACT_ATOMS: atom_id res chain seq x y z
N MET A 1 -14.41 10.91 -27.34
CA MET A 1 -14.05 10.85 -26.85
C MET A 1 -13.47 10.34 -26.24
N LYS A 2 -12.97 10.40 -26.06
CA LYS A 2 -12.28 10.10 -25.38
C LYS A 2 -12.04 10.47 -24.30
N LEU A 3 -12.04 11.05 -23.87
CA LEU A 3 -11.77 11.49 -22.83
C LEU A 3 -12.32 11.15 -21.84
N SER A 4 -12.90 11.11 -21.77
CA SER A 4 -13.36 10.84 -20.77
C SER A 4 -13.38 9.76 -20.41
N LYS A 5 -13.11 9.24 -20.74
CA LYS A 5 -13.07 8.26 -20.22
C LYS A 5 -12.22 8.08 -19.44
N THR A 6 -11.65 8.52 -19.42
CA THR A 6 -10.88 8.36 -18.55
C THR A 6 -11.07 8.89 -17.48
N VAL A 7 -11.41 9.55 -17.70
CA VAL A 7 -11.55 10.08 -16.71
C VAL A 7 -12.32 9.69 -15.86
N LEU A 8 -12.92 9.34 -16.22
CA LEU A 8 -13.51 8.98 -15.39
C LEU A 8 -13.25 8.15 -14.70
N ILE A 9 -12.83 7.88 -15.01
CA ILE A 9 -12.59 7.34 -14.16
C ILE A 9 -12.22 7.48 -13.25
N LEU A 10 -11.95 7.94 -13.65
CA LEU A 10 -11.62 8.27 -12.76
C LEU A 10 -12.14 8.48 -12.06
N LEU A 11 -12.51 8.69 -12.47
CA LEU A 11 -12.94 8.91 -11.66
C LEU A 11 -13.35 8.30 -10.96
N ALA A 12 -13.42 8.04 -11.15
CA ALA A 12 -13.70 7.56 -10.37
C ALA A 12 -13.59 7.19 -9.57
N GLY A 13 -13.38 7.07 -9.54
CA GLY A 13 -13.21 6.74 -8.64
C GLY A 13 -13.21 6.81 -7.90
N ALA A 14 -13.17 7.20 -7.95
CA ALA A 14 -13.06 7.36 -7.15
C ALA A 14 -13.39 7.49 -6.33
N MET A 15 -13.49 7.83 -6.11
CA MET A 15 -13.65 8.10 -5.42
C MET A 15 -13.96 8.57 -4.25
N VAL A 16 -14.42 9.05 -3.98
CA VAL A 16 -14.90 9.94 -3.05
C VAL A 16 -15.34 9.27 -1.82
N PHE A 17 -16.29 8.50 -1.81
CA PHE A 17 -16.67 7.74 -0.68
C PHE A 17 -15.74 6.56 -0.52
N ALA A 18 -14.75 6.50 -1.32
CA ALA A 18 -13.85 5.37 -1.31
C ALA A 18 -13.19 5.13 0.02
N GLN A 19 -13.06 6.17 0.83
CA GLN A 19 -12.43 6.04 2.11
C GLN A 19 -13.21 5.12 3.04
N ASP A 20 -14.53 5.26 3.04
CA ASP A 20 -15.37 4.40 3.85
C ASP A 20 -15.43 2.98 3.31
N ASP A 21 -15.17 2.83 2.03
CA ASP A 21 -15.26 1.55 1.36
C ASP A 21 -13.95 0.80 1.34
N PHE A 22 -12.87 1.39 1.86
CA PHE A 22 -11.57 0.73 1.85
C PHE A 22 -11.64 -0.50 2.77
N PRO A 23 -11.40 -1.71 2.24
CA PRO A 23 -11.63 -2.93 3.00
C PRO A 23 -10.44 -3.28 3.89
N ILE A 24 -10.29 -2.56 4.98
CA ILE A 24 -9.15 -2.77 5.87
C ILE A 24 -9.45 -3.72 7.02
N LYS A 25 -10.68 -4.22 7.11
CA LYS A 25 -11.06 -5.03 8.27
C LYS A 25 -10.29 -6.33 8.40
N ASP A 26 -9.79 -6.87 7.28
CA ASP A 26 -9.05 -8.12 7.31
C ASP A 26 -7.56 -7.90 7.57
N PHE A 27 -7.11 -6.65 7.58
CA PHE A 27 -5.73 -6.33 7.87
C PHE A 27 -5.50 -6.19 9.37
N THR A 28 -4.25 -6.36 9.78
CA THR A 28 -3.86 -6.22 11.17
C THR A 28 -4.10 -4.80 11.67
N ARG A 29 -4.59 -4.68 12.88
CA ARG A 29 -4.76 -3.39 13.56
C ARG A 29 -3.59 -3.18 14.50
N SER A 30 -3.03 -1.98 14.46
CA SER A 30 -2.00 -1.58 15.39
C SER A 30 -2.62 -0.84 16.56
N PRO A 31 -2.15 -1.07 17.82
CA PRO A 31 -2.71 -0.34 18.96
C PRO A 31 -2.46 1.16 18.92
N THR A 32 -1.53 1.62 18.09
CA THR A 32 -1.21 3.03 17.98
C THR A 32 -1.75 3.67 16.71
N GLU A 33 -2.67 3.01 16.02
CA GLU A 33 -3.21 3.59 14.79
C GLU A 33 -4.48 4.40 15.07
N HIS A 34 -4.34 5.45 15.85
CA HIS A 34 -5.44 6.39 16.02
C HIS A 34 -5.70 7.16 14.73
N ILE A 35 -4.66 7.30 13.94
CA ILE A 35 -4.71 7.93 12.63
C ILE A 35 -4.22 6.92 11.61
N ILE A 36 -4.96 6.78 10.52
CA ILE A 36 -4.58 5.94 9.39
C ILE A 36 -4.36 6.87 8.21
N ASN A 37 -3.14 6.87 7.70
CA ASN A 37 -2.77 7.72 6.58
C ASN A 37 -3.05 6.99 5.28
N ARG A 38 -3.75 7.63 4.37
CA ARG A 38 -4.08 7.04 3.10
C ARG A 38 -3.25 7.66 2.00
N ILE A 39 -2.62 6.82 1.21
CA ILE A 39 -1.92 7.24 0.00
C ILE A 39 -2.91 7.13 -1.15
N ASP A 40 -3.26 8.26 -1.76
CA ASP A 40 -4.32 8.28 -2.76
C ASP A 40 -3.89 7.71 -4.10
N ASP A 41 -2.68 8.06 -4.54
CA ASP A 41 -2.20 7.57 -5.83
C ASP A 41 -1.71 6.13 -5.70
N PRO A 42 -2.13 5.24 -6.59
CA PRO A 42 -1.64 3.87 -6.52
C PRO A 42 -0.17 3.79 -6.89
N PHE A 43 0.53 2.86 -6.25
CA PHE A 43 1.87 2.47 -6.70
C PHE A 43 1.71 1.50 -7.87
N VAL A 44 2.45 1.74 -8.94
CA VAL A 44 2.45 0.84 -10.10
C VAL A 44 3.81 0.19 -10.16
N VAL A 45 3.87 -1.12 -9.92
CA VAL A 45 5.13 -1.84 -9.75
C VAL A 45 5.10 -3.15 -10.52
N ARG A 46 6.30 -3.67 -10.84
CA ARG A 46 6.41 -4.98 -11.47
C ARG A 46 6.33 -6.09 -10.44
N SER A 47 6.83 -5.84 -9.26
CA SER A 47 6.76 -6.78 -8.15
C SER A 47 6.52 -6.01 -6.88
N VAL A 48 6.02 -6.70 -5.86
CA VAL A 48 5.71 -6.04 -4.59
C VAL A 48 6.97 -6.02 -3.76
N SER A 49 7.72 -4.94 -3.90
CA SER A 49 8.93 -4.71 -3.13
C SER A 49 9.09 -3.22 -2.93
N GLY A 50 9.82 -2.86 -1.89
CA GLY A 50 10.03 -1.45 -1.62
C GLY A 50 10.75 -1.21 -0.33
N VAL A 51 10.59 -0.01 0.18
CA VAL A 51 11.29 0.42 1.38
C VAL A 51 10.35 1.24 2.25
N VAL A 52 10.50 1.08 3.56
CA VAL A 52 9.77 1.86 4.55
C VAL A 52 10.77 2.75 5.27
N THR A 53 10.45 4.02 5.39
CA THR A 53 11.29 4.98 6.08
C THR A 53 10.47 5.77 7.10
N LEU A 54 11.17 6.40 8.02
CA LEU A 54 10.56 7.30 8.98
C LEU A 54 10.28 8.63 8.28
N HIS A 55 9.11 9.19 8.55
CA HIS A 55 8.67 10.42 7.90
C HIS A 55 9.66 11.56 8.18
N HIS A 56 10.02 12.28 7.13
CA HIS A 56 10.94 13.42 7.15
C HIS A 56 12.39 13.07 7.45
N GLN A 57 12.75 11.81 7.63
CA GLN A 57 14.11 11.48 8.04
C GLN A 57 14.83 10.53 7.09
N ALA A 58 14.14 9.96 6.14
CA ALA A 58 14.75 8.99 5.22
C ALA A 58 15.46 7.83 5.93
N GLU A 59 15.22 7.67 7.22
CA GLU A 59 15.84 6.60 8.00
C GLU A 59 15.06 5.32 7.79
N PRO A 60 15.75 4.21 7.47
CA PRO A 60 15.04 2.93 7.27
C PRO A 60 14.31 2.49 8.52
N LEU A 61 13.16 1.88 8.33
CA LEU A 61 12.34 1.43 9.44
C LEU A 61 12.11 -0.07 9.33
N ALA A 62 12.67 -0.83 10.27
CA ALA A 62 12.49 -2.27 10.34
C ALA A 62 11.19 -2.62 11.06
N GLY A 63 10.75 -3.86 10.87
CA GLY A 63 9.64 -4.40 11.66
C GLY A 63 8.26 -3.93 11.24
N VAL A 64 8.14 -3.31 10.07
CA VAL A 64 6.83 -2.89 9.55
C VAL A 64 6.18 -4.06 8.85
N LEU A 65 4.99 -4.41 9.28
CA LEU A 65 4.20 -5.45 8.64
C LEU A 65 3.48 -4.85 7.44
N LEU A 66 3.79 -5.36 6.26
CA LEU A 66 3.07 -4.98 5.05
C LEU A 66 2.17 -6.11 4.65
N GLU A 67 0.88 -5.81 4.51
CA GLU A 67 -0.12 -6.77 4.10
C GLU A 67 -0.77 -6.29 2.81
N ILE A 68 -1.08 -7.22 1.92
CA ILE A 68 -1.82 -6.90 0.69
C ILE A 68 -2.94 -7.90 0.50
N GLU A 69 -4.00 -7.42 -0.14
CA GLU A 69 -5.16 -8.24 -0.45
C GLU A 69 -5.66 -7.86 -1.84
N GLY A 70 -5.89 -8.86 -2.70
CA GLY A 70 -6.37 -8.60 -4.05
C GLY A 70 -7.78 -8.03 -4.07
N GLN A 71 -8.02 -7.15 -5.02
CA GLN A 71 -9.35 -6.56 -5.20
C GLN A 71 -10.27 -7.43 -6.04
N GLY A 72 -9.72 -8.43 -6.74
CA GLY A 72 -10.51 -9.30 -7.59
C GLY A 72 -11.00 -10.52 -6.85
N THR A 73 -10.99 -11.66 -7.54
CA THR A 73 -11.50 -12.90 -6.96
C THR A 73 -10.50 -13.53 -6.00
N ASP A 74 -9.21 -13.32 -6.21
CA ASP A 74 -8.20 -13.85 -5.29
C ASP A 74 -7.98 -12.85 -4.17
N LYS A 75 -8.64 -13.10 -3.06
CA LYS A 75 -8.57 -12.20 -1.90
C LYS A 75 -7.62 -12.72 -0.84
N ARG A 76 -6.71 -13.61 -1.22
CA ARG A 76 -5.75 -14.14 -0.27
C ARG A 76 -4.87 -13.03 0.28
N LEU A 77 -4.72 -13.01 1.59
CA LEU A 77 -3.87 -12.04 2.27
C LEU A 77 -2.42 -12.52 2.18
N ARG A 78 -1.55 -11.65 1.72
CA ARG A 78 -0.11 -11.90 1.66
C ARG A 78 0.60 -10.85 2.47
N LYS A 79 1.74 -11.20 3.05
CA LYS A 79 2.43 -10.27 3.95
C LYS A 79 3.93 -10.43 3.92
N SER A 80 4.61 -9.38 4.39
CA SER A 80 6.05 -9.34 4.57
C SER A 80 6.35 -8.36 5.70
N ILE A 81 7.53 -8.49 6.28
CA ILE A 81 7.98 -7.59 7.35
C ILE A 81 9.26 -6.93 6.86
N SER A 82 9.37 -5.60 7.03
CA SER A 82 10.56 -4.89 6.59
C SER A 82 11.77 -5.29 7.43
N ASP A 83 12.94 -5.33 6.78
CA ASP A 83 14.19 -5.68 7.41
C ASP A 83 14.89 -4.44 7.96
N GLU A 84 16.12 -4.60 8.42
CA GLU A 84 16.87 -3.50 9.05
C GLU A 84 17.20 -2.38 8.07
N SER A 85 17.17 -2.66 6.79
CA SER A 85 17.33 -1.63 5.76
C SER A 85 15.98 -1.04 5.34
N GLY A 86 14.91 -1.41 6.01
CA GLY A 86 13.56 -0.95 5.68
C GLY A 86 12.97 -1.64 4.48
N ARG A 87 13.62 -2.64 3.94
CA ARG A 87 13.19 -3.29 2.70
C ARG A 87 12.21 -4.41 2.96
N PHE A 88 11.28 -4.56 2.06
CA PHE A 88 10.32 -5.66 2.10
C PHE A 88 10.11 -6.20 0.70
N HIS A 89 9.63 -7.43 0.65
CA HIS A 89 9.35 -8.09 -0.63
C HIS A 89 8.30 -9.16 -0.40
N ILE A 90 7.26 -9.16 -1.22
CA ILE A 90 6.25 -10.22 -1.23
C ILE A 90 6.36 -10.93 -2.57
N ARG A 91 6.75 -12.19 -2.54
CA ARG A 91 7.00 -12.96 -3.75
C ARG A 91 5.73 -13.52 -4.34
N GLY A 92 5.77 -13.73 -5.64
CA GLY A 92 4.73 -14.50 -6.31
C GLY A 92 3.38 -13.81 -6.39
N VAL A 93 3.35 -12.49 -6.41
CA VAL A 93 2.11 -11.74 -6.48
C VAL A 93 1.71 -11.61 -7.95
N PRO A 94 0.55 -12.16 -8.34
CA PRO A 94 0.12 -12.05 -9.74
C PRO A 94 -0.19 -10.61 -10.13
N SER A 95 -0.15 -10.33 -11.41
CA SER A 95 -0.58 -9.04 -11.92
C SER A 95 -2.02 -8.77 -11.49
N GLY A 96 -2.29 -7.53 -11.10
CA GLY A 96 -3.61 -7.16 -10.62
C GLY A 96 -3.55 -5.96 -9.71
N THR A 97 -4.69 -5.63 -9.14
CA THR A 97 -4.83 -4.51 -8.25
C THR A 97 -5.05 -5.01 -6.82
N TYR A 98 -4.38 -4.38 -5.88
CA TYR A 98 -4.36 -4.82 -4.50
C TYR A 98 -4.55 -3.64 -3.57
N TYR A 99 -5.20 -3.88 -2.44
CA TYR A 99 -5.15 -2.97 -1.29
C TYR A 99 -3.94 -3.35 -0.45
N PHE A 100 -3.34 -2.37 0.23
CA PHE A 100 -2.26 -2.67 1.16
C PHE A 100 -2.44 -1.91 2.46
N LYS A 101 -1.85 -2.46 3.51
CA LYS A 101 -1.75 -1.78 4.80
C LYS A 101 -0.39 -2.05 5.40
N ALA A 102 0.23 -1.00 5.90
CA ALA A 102 1.50 -1.07 6.61
C ALA A 102 1.27 -0.69 8.06
N THR A 103 1.69 -1.57 8.98
CA THR A 103 1.50 -1.36 10.40
C THR A 103 2.76 -1.65 11.19
N ARG A 104 2.95 -0.89 12.25
CA ARG A 104 3.96 -1.18 13.26
C ARG A 104 3.54 -0.51 14.55
N ASN A 105 3.67 -1.23 15.67
CA ASN A 105 3.36 -0.66 16.97
C ASN A 105 4.24 0.57 17.20
N GLY A 106 3.63 1.65 17.66
CA GLY A 106 4.32 2.93 17.86
C GLY A 106 4.15 3.88 16.70
N PHE A 107 3.48 3.46 15.64
CA PHE A 107 3.33 4.27 14.43
C PHE A 107 1.89 4.32 13.98
N GLN A 108 1.57 5.36 13.22
CA GLN A 108 0.31 5.45 12.53
C GLN A 108 0.35 4.49 11.33
N SER A 109 -0.76 3.86 11.04
CA SER A 109 -0.82 2.93 9.91
C SER A 109 -0.95 3.67 8.59
N VAL A 110 -0.55 3.01 7.52
CA VAL A 110 -0.64 3.57 6.17
C VAL A 110 -1.40 2.57 5.30
N ILE A 111 -2.38 3.08 4.54
CA ILE A 111 -3.13 2.27 3.59
C ILE A 111 -3.05 2.87 2.20
N GLY A 112 -3.28 2.03 1.21
CA GLY A 112 -3.27 2.49 -0.17
C GLY A 112 -3.50 1.36 -1.13
N THR A 113 -3.16 1.60 -2.40
CA THR A 113 -3.40 0.67 -3.49
C THR A 113 -2.11 0.37 -4.24
N LEU A 114 -2.01 -0.86 -4.72
CA LEU A 114 -0.91 -1.31 -5.57
C LEU A 114 -1.48 -1.81 -6.87
N ILE A 115 -0.79 -1.55 -7.96
CA ILE A 115 -1.06 -2.17 -9.25
C ILE A 115 0.19 -2.91 -9.64
N VAL A 116 0.09 -4.24 -9.73
CA VAL A 116 1.21 -5.09 -10.14
C VAL A 116 1.05 -5.35 -11.62
N SER A 117 2.02 -4.92 -12.42
CA SER A 117 1.93 -5.01 -13.87
C SER A 117 3.32 -5.18 -14.47
N ARG A 118 3.44 -6.06 -15.46
CA ARG A 118 4.68 -6.23 -16.19
C ARG A 118 5.05 -4.99 -16.98
N LYS A 119 4.09 -4.12 -17.25
CA LYS A 119 4.31 -2.89 -17.99
C LYS A 119 4.84 -1.75 -17.11
N ALA A 120 4.89 -1.95 -15.82
CA ALA A 120 5.45 -0.94 -14.92
C ALA A 120 6.93 -0.74 -15.23
N PRO A 121 7.48 0.44 -14.92
CA PRO A 121 8.91 0.68 -15.15
C PRO A 121 9.78 -0.30 -14.38
N LYS A 122 10.90 -0.68 -14.98
CA LYS A 122 11.89 -1.50 -14.28
C LYS A 122 12.39 -0.70 -13.08
N GLY A 123 12.58 -1.39 -11.97
CA GLY A 123 13.05 -0.77 -10.76
C GLY A 123 12.00 -0.01 -10.00
N SER A 124 10.75 -0.05 -10.48
CA SER A 124 9.67 0.58 -9.71
C SER A 124 9.54 -0.11 -8.35
N ALA A 125 9.28 0.67 -7.31
CA ALA A 125 9.24 0.18 -5.95
C ALA A 125 8.22 0.96 -5.16
N VAL A 126 7.74 0.33 -4.08
CA VAL A 126 6.81 0.96 -3.15
C VAL A 126 7.61 1.71 -2.11
N LYS A 127 7.31 2.99 -1.91
CA LYS A 127 7.99 3.80 -0.90
C LYS A 127 6.96 4.27 0.10
N ILE A 128 7.12 3.85 1.34
CA ILE A 128 6.18 4.16 2.40
C ILE A 128 6.89 4.91 3.50
N GLU A 129 6.32 6.04 3.92
CA GLU A 129 6.80 6.79 5.07
C GLU A 129 5.83 6.58 6.22
N MET A 130 6.39 6.31 7.40
CA MET A 130 5.60 6.07 8.60
C MET A 130 5.76 7.22 9.57
N HIS A 131 4.64 7.62 10.14
CA HIS A 131 4.61 8.67 11.18
C HIS A 131 4.52 8.02 12.54
N VAL A 132 5.22 8.60 13.52
CA VAL A 132 5.14 8.14 14.90
C VAL A 132 3.70 8.30 15.37
N GLY A 133 3.17 7.25 15.98
CA GLY A 133 1.84 7.26 16.56
C GLY A 133 1.89 7.72 18.01
N VAL A 134 0.78 8.32 18.46
CA VAL A 134 0.70 8.76 19.86
C VAL A 134 -0.55 8.22 20.52
#